data_298c876aaabcbf1318beaae87dab8456
#
_entry.id   298c876aaabcbf1318beaae87dab8456
#
_cell.length_a   1.000
_cell.length_b   1.000
_cell.length_c   1.000
_cell.angle_alpha   90.00
_cell.angle_beta   90.00
_cell.angle_gamma   90.00
#
_symmetry.space_group_name_H-M   'P 1'
#
loop_
_entity.id
_entity.type
_entity.pdbx_description
1 polymer ?
#
loop_
_entity_poly.entity_id
_entity_poly.type
_entity_poly.pdbx_seq_one_letter_code
_entity_poly.pdbx_strand_id
1 'polypeptide(L)'
;MAKEMNMQYEKTSYAGDVQILKREPNEAIPLTLDFSAVTDRDANGKKIVKAGTTIGKAGVADNTATTIGILRFDVTEDRPQGVLLKKAYLNTKVAEAHSGVTYDETVKTALPMIVFE
;
A
#
# COMPACT_ATOMS: atom_id res chain seq x y z
N MET A 1 6.38 32.07 17.82
CA MET A 1 6.13 31.30 17.72
C MET A 1 5.70 30.71 17.64
N ALA A 2 5.80 31.02 17.40
CA ALA A 2 5.55 30.14 17.22
C ALA A 2 5.16 29.65 16.90
N LYS A 3 5.40 29.90 16.91
CA LYS A 3 5.22 29.15 16.54
C LYS A 3 4.92 28.57 16.39
N GLU A 4 5.17 28.95 16.43
CA GLU A 4 4.99 28.07 16.26
C GLU A 4 4.66 27.39 16.33
N MET A 5 4.87 27.81 16.59
CA MET A 5 4.67 26.95 16.58
C MET A 5 4.18 26.20 16.48
N ASN A 6 4.17 26.29 16.62
CA ASN A 6 3.79 25.43 16.34
C ASN A 6 3.08 24.67 16.01
N MET A 7 2.96 24.63 16.00
CA MET A 7 2.32 24.02 15.51
C MET A 7 2.41 23.51 14.52
N GLN A 8 2.79 23.54 14.19
CA GLN A 8 2.91 22.97 13.23
C GLN A 8 3.25 21.92 13.02
N TYR A 9 3.15 21.67 13.52
CA TYR A 9 3.35 20.58 13.30
C TYR A 9 3.38 19.60 12.95
N GLU A 10 3.79 19.37 13.06
CA GLU A 10 3.80 18.35 12.78
C GLU A 10 3.32 17.35 12.01
N LYS A 11 3.12 17.19 11.38
CA LYS A 11 2.40 16.37 10.51
C LYS A 11 3.25 15.63 9.57
N THR A 12 4.44 15.89 9.60
CA THR A 12 5.45 15.16 8.89
C THR A 12 5.49 13.71 9.26
N SER A 13 4.96 13.36 10.41
CA SER A 13 4.90 11.96 10.83
C SER A 13 4.02 11.11 9.91
N TYR A 14 3.25 11.74 9.02
CA TYR A 14 2.36 11.03 8.11
C TYR A 14 2.93 10.87 6.72
N ALA A 15 4.21 11.09 6.53
CA ALA A 15 4.82 11.04 5.21
C ALA A 15 4.62 9.70 4.52
N GLY A 16 4.48 8.60 5.29
CA GLY A 16 4.27 7.28 4.73
C GLY A 16 2.80 6.93 4.48
N ASP A 17 1.88 7.78 4.90
CA ASP A 17 0.45 7.47 4.82
C ASP A 17 -0.18 8.07 3.58
N VAL A 18 0.26 7.61 2.41
CA VAL A 18 -0.29 8.04 1.15
C VAL A 18 -1.67 7.42 0.96
N GLN A 19 -2.66 8.26 0.65
CA GLN A 19 -4.02 7.78 0.43
C GLN A 19 -4.15 7.30 -1.01
N ILE A 20 -4.25 5.99 -1.17
CA ILE A 20 -4.40 5.38 -2.50
C ILE A 20 -5.85 5.16 -2.90
N LEU A 21 -6.78 5.38 -1.97
CA LEU A 21 -8.20 5.24 -2.28
C LEU A 21 -8.71 6.51 -2.94
N LYS A 22 -9.48 6.34 -4.00
CA LYS A 22 -10.13 7.45 -4.69
C LYS A 22 -11.34 7.93 -3.89
N ARG A 23 -12.07 6.99 -3.30
CA ARG A 23 -13.27 7.27 -2.51
C ARG A 23 -13.67 6.03 -1.73
N GLU A 24 -14.62 6.21 -0.81
CA GLU A 24 -15.22 5.11 -0.07
C GLU A 24 -16.43 4.57 -0.83
N PRO A 25 -16.93 3.36 -0.55
CA PRO A 25 -16.47 2.46 0.52
C PRO A 25 -15.35 1.52 0.09
N ASN A 26 -14.81 0.78 1.06
CA ASN A 26 -13.82 -0.26 0.79
C ASN A 26 -14.00 -1.42 1.74
N GLU A 27 -13.48 -2.59 1.36
CA GLU A 27 -13.44 -3.77 2.20
C GLU A 27 -12.02 -4.32 2.18
N ALA A 28 -11.52 -4.65 3.36
CA ALA A 28 -10.14 -5.09 3.49
C ALA A 28 -10.04 -6.21 4.52
N ILE A 29 -8.98 -6.99 4.41
CA ILE A 29 -8.67 -8.06 5.37
C ILE A 29 -7.28 -7.84 5.94
N PRO A 30 -7.02 -8.29 7.17
CA PRO A 30 -5.65 -8.26 7.71
C PRO A 30 -4.84 -9.39 7.09
N LEU A 31 -3.54 -9.13 6.92
CA LEU A 31 -2.62 -10.11 6.35
C LEU A 31 -1.23 -9.84 6.89
N THR A 32 -0.52 -10.90 7.29
CA THR A 32 0.87 -10.78 7.68
C THR A 32 1.74 -10.92 6.44
N LEU A 33 2.62 -9.94 6.22
CA LEU A 33 3.50 -9.92 5.06
C LEU A 33 4.78 -10.69 5.35
N ASP A 34 5.36 -11.27 4.28
CA ASP A 34 6.64 -11.96 4.32
C ASP A 34 7.70 -11.05 3.71
N PHE A 35 8.67 -10.64 4.51
CA PHE A 35 9.71 -9.71 4.09
C PHE A 35 11.00 -10.39 3.63
N SER A 36 11.02 -11.72 3.53
CA SER A 36 12.25 -12.45 3.19
C SER A 36 12.81 -12.07 1.82
N ALA A 37 11.94 -11.74 0.86
CA ALA A 37 12.35 -11.36 -0.49
C ALA A 37 12.33 -9.85 -0.72
N VAL A 38 11.98 -9.06 0.29
CA VAL A 38 11.88 -7.60 0.14
C VAL A 38 13.28 -7.00 0.18
N THR A 39 13.57 -6.10 -0.75
CA THR A 39 14.86 -5.41 -0.82
C THR A 39 14.75 -3.91 -0.56
N ASP A 40 13.57 -3.32 -0.75
CA ASP A 40 13.36 -1.89 -0.52
C ASP A 40 13.45 -1.58 0.97
N ARG A 41 14.07 -0.45 1.29
CA ARG A 41 14.21 -0.02 2.67
C ARG A 41 13.76 1.43 2.81
N ASP A 42 13.24 1.75 3.99
CA ASP A 42 12.83 3.11 4.31
C ASP A 42 14.03 3.95 4.80
N ALA A 43 13.77 5.19 5.21
CA ALA A 43 14.82 6.10 5.69
C ALA A 43 15.52 5.58 6.95
N ASN A 44 14.89 4.68 7.68
CA ASN A 44 15.44 4.09 8.91
C ASN A 44 16.15 2.77 8.66
N GLY A 45 16.28 2.36 7.40
CA GLY A 45 16.95 1.11 7.03
C GLY A 45 16.08 -0.13 7.20
N LYS A 46 14.81 0.00 7.49
CA LYS A 46 13.90 -1.13 7.64
C LYS A 46 13.32 -1.53 6.29
N LYS A 47 13.18 -2.83 6.06
CA LYS A 47 12.51 -3.31 4.85
C LYS A 47 11.08 -2.81 4.84
N ILE A 48 10.60 -2.36 3.69
CA ILE A 48 9.28 -1.77 3.55
C ILE A 48 8.58 -2.27 2.30
N VAL A 49 7.27 -2.51 2.43
CA VAL A 49 6.37 -2.73 1.29
C VAL A 49 5.41 -1.56 1.26
N LYS A 50 5.38 -0.85 0.15
CA LYS A 50 4.61 0.40 0.07
C LYS A 50 3.15 0.16 -0.31
N ALA A 51 2.30 1.06 0.16
CA ALA A 51 0.87 1.05 -0.19
C ALA A 51 0.71 1.07 -1.71
N GLY A 52 -0.23 0.29 -2.22
CA GLY A 52 -0.46 0.15 -3.65
C GLY A 52 0.22 -1.07 -4.25
N THR A 53 1.08 -1.76 -3.50
CA THR A 53 1.70 -3.00 -3.96
C THR A 53 0.66 -4.11 -3.98
N THR A 54 0.62 -4.85 -5.09
CA THR A 54 -0.23 -6.03 -5.20
C THR A 54 0.39 -7.19 -4.43
N ILE A 55 -0.43 -7.90 -3.67
CA ILE A 55 0.03 -8.94 -2.75
C ILE A 55 -0.62 -10.26 -3.12
N GLY A 56 0.17 -11.33 -3.09
CA GLY A 56 -0.32 -12.67 -3.32
C GLY A 56 -0.71 -13.38 -2.03
N LYS A 57 -1.21 -14.59 -2.17
CA LYS A 57 -1.74 -15.39 -1.07
C LYS A 57 -0.73 -15.64 0.04
N ALA A 58 0.54 -15.72 -0.30
CA ALA A 58 1.60 -15.99 0.69
C ALA A 58 2.07 -14.74 1.44
N GLY A 59 1.46 -13.58 1.19
CA GLY A 59 1.89 -12.33 1.83
C GLY A 59 3.11 -11.70 1.17
N VAL A 60 3.41 -12.08 -0.05
CA VAL A 60 4.55 -11.60 -0.84
C VAL A 60 4.03 -10.76 -2.00
N ALA A 61 4.76 -9.73 -2.38
CA ALA A 61 4.41 -8.90 -3.53
C ALA A 61 4.21 -9.77 -4.77
N ASP A 62 3.09 -9.61 -5.44
CA ASP A 62 2.70 -10.43 -6.57
C ASP A 62 1.89 -9.59 -7.56
N ASN A 63 2.54 -9.11 -8.60
CA ASN A 63 1.89 -8.30 -9.62
C ASN A 63 1.56 -9.14 -10.86
N THR A 64 0.89 -10.27 -10.61
CA THR A 64 0.49 -11.22 -11.65
C THR A 64 -0.96 -11.64 -11.48
N ALA A 65 -1.39 -12.61 -12.27
CA ALA A 65 -2.75 -13.13 -12.19
C ALA A 65 -3.07 -13.82 -10.85
N THR A 66 -2.08 -14.11 -10.02
CA THR A 66 -2.27 -14.77 -8.74
C THR A 66 -2.36 -13.79 -7.56
N THR A 67 -2.34 -12.49 -7.82
CA THR A 67 -2.54 -11.49 -6.76
C THR A 67 -3.93 -11.63 -6.16
N ILE A 68 -4.04 -11.36 -4.84
CA ILE A 68 -5.32 -11.44 -4.15
C ILE A 68 -5.81 -10.09 -3.61
N GLY A 69 -5.01 -9.05 -3.72
CA GLY A 69 -5.43 -7.72 -3.25
C GLY A 69 -4.31 -6.71 -3.33
N ILE A 70 -4.60 -5.52 -2.84
CA ILE A 70 -3.66 -4.40 -2.88
C ILE A 70 -3.45 -3.88 -1.46
N LEU A 71 -2.19 -3.66 -1.10
CA LEU A 71 -1.83 -3.18 0.23
C LEU A 71 -2.30 -1.73 0.41
N ARG A 72 -3.00 -1.46 1.51
CA ARG A 72 -3.58 -0.13 1.75
C ARG A 72 -2.60 0.86 2.36
N PHE A 73 -1.71 0.40 3.25
CA PHE A 73 -0.75 1.26 3.95
C PHE A 73 0.65 0.71 3.81
N ASP A 74 1.64 1.57 3.98
CA ASP A 74 3.03 1.12 4.03
C ASP A 74 3.22 0.21 5.24
N VAL A 75 3.96 -0.89 5.06
CA VAL A 75 4.21 -1.88 6.10
C VAL A 75 5.72 -2.11 6.18
N THR A 76 6.26 -2.09 7.38
CA THR A 76 7.68 -2.34 7.62
C THR A 76 7.91 -3.68 8.30
N GLU A 77 9.15 -4.17 8.27
CA GLU A 77 9.49 -5.50 8.77
C GLU A 77 9.29 -5.65 10.29
N ASP A 78 9.34 -4.56 11.05
CA ASP A 78 9.13 -4.60 12.48
C ASP A 78 7.65 -4.67 12.86
N ARG A 79 6.75 -4.42 11.90
CA ARG A 79 5.30 -4.55 12.06
C ARG A 79 4.71 -5.12 10.79
N PRO A 80 4.86 -6.43 10.56
CA PRO A 80 4.52 -7.03 9.26
C PRO A 80 3.03 -7.19 9.00
N GLN A 81 2.16 -6.77 9.92
CA GLN A 81 0.72 -6.86 9.72
C GLN A 81 0.26 -5.76 8.79
N GLY A 82 -0.37 -6.15 7.68
CA GLY A 82 -0.88 -5.23 6.69
C GLY A 82 -2.39 -5.30 6.53
N VAL A 83 -2.94 -4.31 5.85
CA VAL A 83 -4.35 -4.27 5.47
C VAL A 83 -4.43 -4.44 3.97
N LEU A 84 -5.06 -5.51 3.52
CA LEU A 84 -5.16 -5.87 2.11
C LEU A 84 -6.53 -5.51 1.57
N LEU A 85 -6.58 -4.61 0.60
CA LEU A 85 -7.84 -4.20 -0.01
C LEU A 85 -8.36 -5.31 -0.91
N LYS A 86 -9.60 -5.73 -0.66
CA LYS A 86 -10.29 -6.73 -1.47
C LYS A 86 -11.35 -6.10 -2.35
N LYS A 87 -11.91 -4.96 -1.94
CA LYS A 87 -12.92 -4.22 -2.68
C LYS A 87 -12.69 -2.74 -2.42
N ALA A 88 -12.48 -1.97 -3.47
CA ALA A 88 -12.14 -0.56 -3.29
C ALA A 88 -12.28 0.22 -4.60
N TYR A 89 -12.31 1.54 -4.46
CA TYR A 89 -12.17 2.48 -5.57
C TYR A 89 -10.77 3.07 -5.45
N LEU A 90 -9.87 2.60 -6.30
CA LEU A 90 -8.46 2.92 -6.21
C LEU A 90 -8.10 4.13 -7.05
N ASN A 91 -7.30 5.03 -6.48
CA ASN A 91 -6.68 6.10 -7.26
C ASN A 91 -5.43 5.51 -7.91
N THR A 92 -5.59 4.98 -9.12
CA THR A 92 -4.55 4.23 -9.81
C THR A 92 -3.26 5.04 -9.97
N LYS A 93 -3.37 6.29 -10.36
CA LYS A 93 -2.20 7.14 -10.59
C LYS A 93 -1.36 7.31 -9.32
N VAL A 94 -2.03 7.58 -8.19
CA VAL A 94 -1.35 7.75 -6.91
C VAL A 94 -0.75 6.44 -6.43
N ALA A 95 -1.53 5.35 -6.54
CA ALA A 95 -1.07 4.04 -6.08
C ALA A 95 0.14 3.56 -6.87
N GLU A 96 0.12 3.71 -8.19
CA GLU A 96 1.26 3.32 -9.04
C GLU A 96 2.49 4.18 -8.76
N ALA A 97 2.30 5.48 -8.56
CA ALA A 97 3.42 6.37 -8.29
C ALA A 97 4.08 6.06 -6.95
N HIS A 98 3.28 5.77 -5.93
CA HIS A 98 3.80 5.50 -4.60
C HIS A 98 4.46 4.13 -4.50
N SER A 99 3.82 3.10 -5.04
CA SER A 99 4.31 1.72 -4.94
C SER A 99 5.41 1.39 -5.94
N GLY A 100 5.43 2.09 -7.06
CA GLY A 100 6.32 1.75 -8.17
C GLY A 100 5.82 0.57 -9.01
N VAL A 101 4.62 0.08 -8.72
CA VAL A 101 4.01 -1.06 -9.42
C VAL A 101 3.08 -0.55 -10.50
N THR A 102 3.10 -1.17 -11.68
CA THR A 102 2.17 -0.86 -12.76
C THR A 102 1.12 -1.97 -12.84
N TYR A 103 -0.16 -1.58 -12.76
CA TYR A 103 -1.26 -2.57 -12.84
C TYR A 103 -1.62 -2.81 -14.29
N ASP A 104 -1.30 -3.98 -14.81
CA ASP A 104 -1.65 -4.34 -16.19
C ASP A 104 -3.01 -5.04 -16.23
N GLU A 105 -3.45 -5.43 -17.41
CA GLU A 105 -4.75 -6.07 -17.59
C GLU A 105 -4.87 -7.39 -16.83
N THR A 106 -3.78 -8.15 -16.73
CA THR A 106 -3.77 -9.42 -16.00
C THR A 106 -4.10 -9.20 -14.52
N VAL A 107 -3.47 -8.20 -13.92
CA VAL A 107 -3.69 -7.85 -12.51
C VAL A 107 -5.13 -7.33 -12.31
N LYS A 108 -5.59 -6.45 -13.19
CA LYS A 108 -6.94 -5.90 -13.10
C LYS A 108 -8.01 -6.98 -13.21
N THR A 109 -7.77 -7.96 -14.07
CA THR A 109 -8.68 -9.11 -14.21
C THR A 109 -8.68 -9.97 -12.96
N ALA A 110 -7.54 -10.11 -12.29
CA ALA A 110 -7.43 -10.89 -11.06
C ALA A 110 -8.12 -10.21 -9.88
N LEU A 111 -8.38 -8.90 -9.96
CA LEU A 111 -8.98 -8.11 -8.89
C LEU A 111 -10.27 -7.46 -9.36
N PRO A 112 -11.33 -8.25 -9.65
CA PRO A 112 -12.56 -7.71 -10.24
C PRO A 112 -13.35 -6.81 -9.31
N MET A 113 -13.11 -6.89 -7.99
CA MET A 113 -13.81 -6.06 -7.01
C MET A 113 -13.11 -4.73 -6.77
N ILE A 114 -11.96 -4.51 -7.36
CA ILE A 114 -11.25 -3.24 -7.25
C ILE A 114 -11.47 -2.45 -8.53
N VAL A 115 -11.97 -1.23 -8.37
CA VAL A 115 -12.19 -0.30 -9.49
C VAL A 115 -10.95 0.59 -9.59
N PHE A 116 -10.25 0.51 -10.71
CA PHE A 116 -9.02 1.28 -10.95
C PHE A 116 -9.41 2.61 -11.60
N GLU A 117 -9.54 3.65 -10.80
CA GLU A 117 -9.91 4.97 -11.26
C GLU A 117 -8.69 5.86 -11.41
#